data_16d156d2589870115d2303b4ee6999cd
#
_entry.id   16d156d2589870115d2303b4ee6999cd
#
_cell.length_a   1.000
_cell.length_b   1.000
_cell.length_c   1.000
_cell.angle_alpha   90.00
_cell.angle_beta   90.00
_cell.angle_gamma   90.00
#
_symmetry.space_group_name_H-M   'P 1'
#
loop_
_entity.id
_entity.type
_entity.pdbx_description
1 polymer ?
#
loop_
_entity_poly.entity_id
_entity_poly.type
_entity_poly.pdbx_seq_one_letter_code
_entity_poly.pdbx_strand_id
1 'polypeptide(L)'
;MCIRDRINTTYVVKTDDKGNINKYLLQKINTSIFTEPFKLMKNIENVTKYISLNDSESKDTINVIKAKNGLPLYVTSDPFSHKEYYRVYNYIDNTISYNKSEKTEIVYNTGKAFGHFCKVLRDFPINDLEETIKDFHDTKKRYDKLIETYKLNPVNRNNRAFKQISEIISREEECSVLVNLLEDNKIPYRVTHNDTKVNNVLMDSVTKEPVAVIDLDTVMKGSGLYDYGDGVRSAASNALEDETNLDNVYINMDMFKVYTDGYLSEMAPYLNEEKILNMANSIKIITLELAIRFLDDYLSGDTYFKTNYDDHNLDRCKNQLKLVNDIDEKLEEMNSYIKESYNKYIGHSKVKKA
;
A
#
# COMPACT_ATOMS: atom_id res chain seq x y z
N MET A 1 9.21 24.08 -0.40
CA MET A 1 8.78 23.31 -1.60
C MET A 1 7.67 22.40 -1.13
N CYS A 2 6.47 22.50 -1.73
CA CYS A 2 5.36 21.60 -1.42
C CYS A 2 5.56 20.33 -2.27
N ILE A 3 5.59 19.16 -1.64
CA ILE A 3 5.64 17.88 -2.34
C ILE A 3 4.18 17.44 -2.53
N ARG A 4 3.80 16.99 -3.70
CA ARG A 4 2.47 16.46 -3.97
C ARG A 4 2.25 15.16 -3.19
N ASP A 5 1.80 15.29 -1.96
CA ASP A 5 1.14 14.21 -1.22
C ASP A 5 -0.34 14.22 -1.62
N ARG A 6 -0.95 13.06 -1.82
CA ARG A 6 -2.36 12.98 -2.23
C ARG A 6 -3.32 13.16 -1.05
N ILE A 7 -2.85 12.92 0.17
CA ILE A 7 -3.64 12.91 1.40
C ILE A 7 -3.24 14.05 2.32
N ASN A 8 -1.97 14.12 2.72
CA ASN A 8 -1.45 15.14 3.61
C ASN A 8 -0.88 16.33 2.84
N THR A 9 -0.63 17.45 3.52
CA THR A 9 0.12 18.57 2.94
C THR A 9 1.56 18.48 3.39
N THR A 10 2.50 18.30 2.46
CA THR A 10 3.91 18.00 2.73
C THR A 10 4.83 19.13 2.28
N TYR A 11 5.76 19.52 3.14
CA TYR A 11 6.76 20.56 2.90
C TYR A 11 8.17 20.06 3.21
N VAL A 12 9.14 20.42 2.39
CA VAL A 12 10.56 20.34 2.77
C VAL A 12 10.94 21.64 3.47
N VAL A 13 11.38 21.53 4.71
CA VAL A 13 11.85 22.62 5.55
C VAL A 13 13.37 22.58 5.63
N LYS A 14 14.02 23.69 5.40
CA LYS A 14 15.47 23.88 5.60
C LYS A 14 15.70 24.78 6.79
N THR A 15 16.58 24.40 7.69
CA THR A 15 17.04 25.24 8.80
C THR A 15 18.52 25.49 8.64
N ASP A 16 18.96 26.69 8.97
CA ASP A 16 20.37 27.06 9.02
C ASP A 16 20.78 27.22 10.51
N ASP A 17 21.66 26.35 10.97
CA ASP A 17 22.29 26.46 12.27
C ASP A 17 23.78 26.76 12.09
N LYS A 18 24.11 28.05 12.09
CA LYS A 18 25.48 28.56 11.97
C LYS A 18 26.23 28.06 10.72
N GLY A 19 25.52 28.02 9.58
CA GLY A 19 26.04 27.55 8.30
C GLY A 19 25.82 26.05 8.04
N ASN A 20 25.29 25.30 9.01
CA ASN A 20 24.89 23.91 8.81
C ASN A 20 23.41 23.87 8.35
N ILE A 21 23.20 23.51 7.09
CA ILE A 21 21.86 23.38 6.52
C ILE A 21 21.32 21.99 6.83
N ASN A 22 20.30 21.92 7.69
CA ASN A 22 19.56 20.70 7.96
C ASN A 22 18.23 20.73 7.17
N LYS A 23 17.78 19.56 6.71
CA LYS A 23 16.52 19.39 6.00
C LYS A 23 15.59 18.48 6.78
N TYR A 24 14.31 18.81 6.74
CA TYR A 24 13.24 18.07 7.39
C TYR A 24 12.03 17.97 6.48
N LEU A 25 11.22 16.96 6.69
CA LEU A 25 9.93 16.78 6.06
C LEU A 25 8.84 17.16 7.08
N LEU A 26 8.14 18.29 6.84
CA LEU A 26 7.00 18.74 7.64
C LEU A 26 5.71 18.34 6.94
N GLN A 27 4.81 17.66 7.66
CA GLN A 27 3.50 17.28 7.14
C GLN A 27 2.37 17.77 8.05
N LYS A 28 1.35 18.37 7.42
CA LYS A 28 0.05 18.60 8.05
C LYS A 28 -0.81 17.37 7.80
N ILE A 29 -1.28 16.74 8.87
CA ILE A 29 -2.10 15.53 8.80
C ILE A 29 -3.53 15.89 8.36
N ASN A 30 -4.06 15.14 7.41
CA ASN A 30 -5.45 15.25 7.00
C ASN A 30 -6.36 14.51 7.98
N THR A 31 -6.97 15.24 8.91
CA THR A 31 -7.85 14.69 9.95
C THR A 31 -9.23 14.27 9.47
N SER A 32 -9.61 14.58 8.22
CA SER A 32 -10.83 14.02 7.64
C SER A 32 -10.69 12.53 7.31
N ILE A 33 -9.46 12.05 7.09
CA ILE A 33 -9.14 10.64 6.83
C ILE A 33 -8.57 10.01 8.11
N PHE A 34 -7.57 10.63 8.73
CA PHE A 34 -6.94 10.15 9.97
C PHE A 34 -7.54 10.85 11.18
N THR A 35 -8.69 10.38 11.62
CA THR A 35 -9.48 11.01 12.69
C THR A 35 -8.82 10.96 14.06
N GLU A 36 -7.85 10.05 14.26
CA GLU A 36 -7.11 9.85 15.51
C GLU A 36 -5.58 10.00 15.30
N PRO A 37 -5.07 11.23 15.09
CA PRO A 37 -3.66 11.47 14.73
C PRO A 37 -2.64 10.92 15.73
N PHE A 38 -2.98 10.84 17.02
CA PHE A 38 -2.09 10.27 18.03
C PHE A 38 -1.96 8.75 17.91
N LYS A 39 -3.03 8.03 17.57
CA LYS A 39 -2.98 6.59 17.29
C LYS A 39 -2.15 6.31 16.03
N LEU A 40 -2.35 7.12 14.99
CA LEU A 40 -1.54 7.07 13.78
C LEU A 40 -0.05 7.19 14.09
N MET A 41 0.33 8.22 14.87
CA MET A 41 1.74 8.46 15.23
C MET A 41 2.30 7.37 16.14
N LYS A 42 1.48 6.77 17.02
CA LYS A 42 1.88 5.63 17.85
C LYS A 42 2.32 4.45 16.97
N ASN A 43 1.56 4.11 15.93
CA ASN A 43 1.93 3.05 14.98
C ASN A 43 3.26 3.38 14.30
N ILE A 44 3.39 4.59 13.77
CA ILE A 44 4.59 5.04 13.06
C ILE A 44 5.82 5.00 13.97
N GLU A 45 5.73 5.55 15.20
CA GLU A 45 6.84 5.53 16.15
C GLU A 45 7.23 4.10 16.55
N ASN A 46 6.25 3.22 16.81
CA ASN A 46 6.52 1.83 17.18
C ASN A 46 7.21 1.08 16.05
N VAL A 47 6.72 1.22 14.81
CA VAL A 47 7.27 0.54 13.63
C VAL A 47 8.65 1.07 13.27
N THR A 48 8.84 2.39 13.21
CA THR A 48 10.14 2.97 12.87
C THR A 48 11.20 2.67 13.93
N LYS A 49 10.83 2.69 15.21
CA LYS A 49 11.70 2.27 16.30
C LYS A 49 12.08 0.80 16.20
N TYR A 50 11.11 -0.07 15.90
CA TYR A 50 11.38 -1.50 15.74
C TYR A 50 12.36 -1.76 14.58
N ILE A 51 12.14 -1.12 13.44
CA ILE A 51 13.03 -1.20 12.27
C ILE A 51 14.44 -0.74 12.67
N SER A 52 14.58 0.42 13.31
CA SER A 52 15.89 0.95 13.69
C SER A 52 16.68 0.05 14.67
N LEU A 53 16.00 -0.80 15.44
CA LEU A 53 16.62 -1.72 16.40
C LEU A 53 16.92 -3.09 15.80
N ASN A 54 16.19 -3.53 14.77
CA ASN A 54 16.23 -4.91 14.28
C ASN A 54 16.74 -5.01 12.83
N ASP A 55 16.86 -3.89 12.10
CA ASP A 55 17.37 -3.86 10.75
C ASP A 55 18.82 -3.38 10.71
N SER A 56 19.75 -4.34 10.62
CA SER A 56 21.18 -4.05 10.46
C SER A 56 21.58 -3.78 9.00
N GLU A 57 20.70 -4.04 8.05
CA GLU A 57 20.95 -3.89 6.61
C GLU A 57 20.50 -2.50 6.10
N SER A 58 19.59 -1.82 6.82
CA SER A 58 19.11 -0.50 6.44
C SER A 58 20.17 0.57 6.61
N LYS A 59 20.38 1.36 5.55
CA LYS A 59 21.30 2.51 5.57
C LYS A 59 20.70 3.73 6.25
N ASP A 60 19.36 3.89 6.11
CA ASP A 60 18.62 5.01 6.67
C ASP A 60 17.18 4.60 6.97
N THR A 61 16.59 5.20 7.98
CA THR A 61 15.19 5.02 8.35
C THR A 61 14.50 6.36 8.51
N ILE A 62 13.19 6.36 8.27
CA ILE A 62 12.36 7.51 8.64
C ILE A 62 12.31 7.57 10.17
N ASN A 63 12.66 8.75 10.71
CA ASN A 63 12.57 9.03 12.13
C ASN A 63 11.66 10.21 12.39
N VAL A 64 10.75 10.04 13.35
CA VAL A 64 9.89 11.12 13.83
C VAL A 64 10.71 12.09 14.68
N ILE A 65 10.72 13.36 14.31
CA ILE A 65 11.33 14.43 15.10
C ILE A 65 10.28 14.94 16.09
N LYS A 66 10.54 14.76 17.37
CA LYS A 66 9.61 15.15 18.43
C LYS A 66 9.52 16.68 18.56
N ALA A 67 8.33 17.16 18.86
CA ALA A 67 8.10 18.55 19.22
C ALA A 67 8.79 18.89 20.56
N LYS A 68 8.95 20.18 20.89
CA LYS A 68 9.61 20.63 22.12
C LYS A 68 9.01 20.08 23.43
N ASN A 69 7.74 19.70 23.40
CA ASN A 69 7.03 19.07 24.53
C ASN A 69 7.22 17.53 24.59
N GLY A 70 8.06 16.96 23.72
CA GLY A 70 8.34 15.52 23.66
C GLY A 70 7.30 14.70 22.92
N LEU A 71 6.23 15.30 22.41
CA LEU A 71 5.19 14.59 21.62
C LEU A 71 5.62 14.40 20.16
N PRO A 72 5.11 13.35 19.48
CA PRO A 72 5.38 13.11 18.05
C PRO A 72 4.64 14.08 17.12
N LEU A 73 3.72 14.86 17.66
CA LEU A 73 2.89 15.84 16.95
C LEU A 73 3.01 17.22 17.59
N TYR A 74 3.04 18.23 16.74
CA TYR A 74 2.73 19.60 17.11
C TYR A 74 1.25 19.88 16.81
N VAL A 75 0.52 20.36 17.80
CA VAL A 75 -0.92 20.66 17.69
C VAL A 75 -1.11 22.17 17.80
N THR A 76 -1.80 22.74 16.86
CA THR A 76 -2.21 24.16 16.86
C THR A 76 -3.70 24.25 16.50
N SER A 77 -4.24 25.46 16.45
CA SER A 77 -5.60 25.70 15.99
C SER A 77 -5.57 26.73 14.86
N ASP A 78 -6.46 26.54 13.89
CA ASP A 78 -6.72 27.54 12.86
C ASP A 78 -7.49 28.75 13.44
N PRO A 79 -7.72 29.83 12.68
CA PRO A 79 -8.49 31.00 13.13
C PRO A 79 -9.93 30.70 13.57
N PHE A 80 -10.48 29.53 13.16
CA PHE A 80 -11.82 29.06 13.52
C PHE A 80 -11.82 28.06 14.67
N SER A 81 -10.66 27.91 15.37
CA SER A 81 -10.47 26.97 16.50
C SER A 81 -10.50 25.49 16.13
N HIS A 82 -10.38 25.10 14.84
CA HIS A 82 -10.18 23.72 14.45
C HIS A 82 -8.75 23.30 14.73
N LYS A 83 -8.57 22.14 15.35
CA LYS A 83 -7.24 21.59 15.65
C LYS A 83 -6.53 21.18 14.37
N GLU A 84 -5.31 21.61 14.24
CA GLU A 84 -4.39 21.19 13.19
C GLU A 84 -3.23 20.40 13.77
N TYR A 85 -2.85 19.33 13.10
CA TYR A 85 -1.84 18.38 13.55
C TYR A 85 -0.69 18.33 12.56
N TYR A 86 0.52 18.56 13.06
CA TYR A 86 1.74 18.57 12.26
C TYR A 86 2.73 17.57 12.81
N ARG A 87 3.43 16.87 11.92
CA ARG A 87 4.55 15.97 12.24
C ARG A 87 5.77 16.35 11.42
N VAL A 88 6.94 16.00 11.94
CA VAL A 88 8.21 16.24 11.27
C VAL A 88 9.00 14.95 11.21
N TYR A 89 9.59 14.67 10.04
CA TYR A 89 10.54 13.60 9.84
C TYR A 89 11.91 14.15 9.46
N ASN A 90 12.97 13.34 9.70
CA ASN A 90 14.24 13.57 9.04
C ASN A 90 14.06 13.53 7.52
N TYR A 91 14.88 14.29 6.82
CA TYR A 91 14.95 14.22 5.36
C TYR A 91 16.10 13.29 4.96
N ILE A 92 15.84 12.32 4.11
CA ILE A 92 16.87 11.38 3.63
C ILE A 92 17.40 11.93 2.31
N ASP A 93 18.64 12.44 2.35
CA ASP A 93 19.31 13.02 1.19
C ASP A 93 19.76 11.95 0.18
N ASN A 94 20.06 12.37 -1.05
CA ASN A 94 20.55 11.53 -2.15
C ASN A 94 19.59 10.37 -2.51
N THR A 95 18.30 10.56 -2.27
CA THR A 95 17.28 9.58 -2.63
C THR A 95 16.32 10.11 -3.68
N ILE A 96 15.69 9.19 -4.39
CA ILE A 96 14.65 9.45 -5.39
C ILE A 96 13.53 8.43 -5.22
N SER A 97 12.29 8.86 -5.47
CA SER A 97 11.14 7.96 -5.60
C SER A 97 10.57 8.03 -7.02
N TYR A 98 9.90 6.97 -7.46
CA TYR A 98 9.32 6.86 -8.80
C TYR A 98 7.81 6.67 -8.69
N ASN A 99 7.03 7.47 -9.40
CA ASN A 99 5.56 7.28 -9.43
C ASN A 99 5.15 5.98 -10.14
N LYS A 100 5.92 5.61 -11.17
CA LYS A 100 5.83 4.38 -11.95
C LYS A 100 7.17 4.16 -12.62
N SER A 101 7.54 2.92 -12.92
CA SER A 101 8.75 2.63 -13.66
C SER A 101 8.56 1.45 -14.61
N GLU A 102 9.09 1.59 -15.81
CA GLU A 102 9.23 0.50 -16.78
C GLU A 102 10.62 -0.15 -16.72
N LYS A 103 11.50 0.33 -15.83
CA LYS A 103 12.83 -0.23 -15.62
C LYS A 103 12.75 -1.40 -14.67
N THR A 104 13.15 -2.57 -15.13
CA THR A 104 13.15 -3.81 -14.35
C THR A 104 13.94 -3.70 -13.05
N GLU A 105 15.05 -2.99 -13.02
CA GLU A 105 15.84 -2.73 -11.81
C GLU A 105 15.01 -2.02 -10.72
N ILE A 106 14.24 -0.99 -11.09
CA ILE A 106 13.40 -0.23 -10.13
C ILE A 106 12.27 -1.12 -9.60
N VAL A 107 11.63 -1.91 -10.48
CA VAL A 107 10.54 -2.81 -10.10
C VAL A 107 11.05 -3.93 -9.20
N TYR A 108 12.22 -4.53 -9.51
CA TYR A 108 12.87 -5.53 -8.65
C TYR A 108 13.17 -4.94 -7.27
N ASN A 109 13.79 -3.78 -7.22
CA ASN A 109 14.17 -3.11 -5.99
C ASN A 109 12.96 -2.64 -5.18
N THR A 110 11.83 -2.34 -5.81
CA THR A 110 10.56 -2.09 -5.11
C THR A 110 10.06 -3.38 -4.43
N GLY A 111 10.01 -4.50 -5.14
CA GLY A 111 9.64 -5.79 -4.57
C GLY A 111 10.56 -6.21 -3.41
N LYS A 112 11.89 -6.05 -3.59
CA LYS A 112 12.90 -6.29 -2.56
C LYS A 112 12.68 -5.42 -1.32
N ALA A 113 12.39 -4.12 -1.50
CA ALA A 113 12.14 -3.19 -0.38
C ALA A 113 10.95 -3.62 0.48
N PHE A 114 9.81 -3.93 -0.15
CA PHE A 114 8.62 -4.38 0.59
C PHE A 114 8.80 -5.79 1.16
N GLY A 115 9.50 -6.68 0.46
CA GLY A 115 9.90 -7.98 1.02
C GLY A 115 10.78 -7.82 2.27
N HIS A 116 11.76 -6.93 2.22
CA HIS A 116 12.62 -6.61 3.36
C HIS A 116 11.84 -5.99 4.53
N PHE A 117 10.95 -5.05 4.26
CA PHE A 117 10.06 -4.47 5.25
C PHE A 117 9.22 -5.54 5.97
N CYS A 118 8.59 -6.44 5.22
CA CYS A 118 7.83 -7.56 5.78
C CYS A 118 8.72 -8.52 6.59
N LYS A 119 9.95 -8.78 6.13
CA LYS A 119 10.93 -9.64 6.82
C LYS A 119 11.36 -9.06 8.16
N VAL A 120 11.72 -7.78 8.21
CA VAL A 120 12.15 -7.09 9.42
C VAL A 120 11.04 -7.06 10.46
N LEU A 121 9.80 -6.78 10.03
CA LEU A 121 8.64 -6.64 10.90
C LEU A 121 7.89 -7.94 11.19
N ARG A 122 8.39 -9.10 10.74
CA ARG A 122 7.66 -10.38 10.89
C ARG A 122 7.39 -10.77 12.35
N ASP A 123 8.29 -10.41 13.26
CA ASP A 123 8.21 -10.75 14.69
C ASP A 123 7.79 -9.54 15.56
N PHE A 124 7.33 -8.46 14.91
CA PHE A 124 6.79 -7.28 15.59
C PHE A 124 5.56 -7.66 16.42
N PRO A 125 5.41 -7.15 17.66
CA PRO A 125 4.24 -7.39 18.51
C PRO A 125 2.99 -6.69 17.95
N ILE A 126 2.25 -7.35 17.08
CA ILE A 126 1.13 -6.78 16.31
C ILE A 126 -0.01 -6.20 17.18
N ASN A 127 -0.11 -6.63 18.44
CA ASN A 127 -1.12 -6.10 19.37
C ASN A 127 -0.80 -4.68 19.85
N ASP A 128 0.40 -4.17 19.58
CA ASP A 128 0.80 -2.78 19.88
C ASP A 128 0.34 -1.80 18.78
N LEU A 129 -0.22 -2.31 17.66
CA LEU A 129 -0.76 -1.50 16.58
C LEU A 129 -2.23 -1.16 16.83
N GLU A 130 -2.55 0.11 16.58
CA GLU A 130 -3.91 0.63 16.55
C GLU A 130 -4.51 0.47 15.15
N GLU A 131 -5.80 0.20 15.07
CA GLU A 131 -6.55 0.28 13.81
C GLU A 131 -6.89 1.74 13.54
N THR A 132 -6.13 2.38 12.62
CA THR A 132 -6.27 3.82 12.30
C THR A 132 -7.32 4.08 11.23
N ILE A 133 -7.58 3.10 10.36
CA ILE A 133 -8.67 3.10 9.38
C ILE A 133 -9.41 1.78 9.53
N LYS A 134 -10.64 1.87 9.99
CA LYS A 134 -11.47 0.69 10.27
C LYS A 134 -11.70 -0.16 9.02
N ASP A 135 -11.52 -1.48 9.17
CA ASP A 135 -11.79 -2.48 8.13
C ASP A 135 -11.08 -2.15 6.80
N PHE A 136 -9.82 -1.65 6.85
CA PHE A 136 -9.17 -1.03 5.68
C PHE A 136 -9.06 -2.00 4.50
N HIS A 137 -8.54 -3.22 4.72
CA HIS A 137 -8.46 -4.30 3.73
C HIS A 137 -9.34 -5.50 4.11
N ASP A 138 -10.51 -5.26 4.68
CA ASP A 138 -11.56 -6.28 4.81
C ASP A 138 -12.43 -6.24 3.56
N THR A 139 -12.01 -6.97 2.52
CA THR A 139 -12.66 -6.94 1.20
C THR A 139 -14.13 -7.36 1.28
N LYS A 140 -14.48 -8.30 2.18
CA LYS A 140 -15.89 -8.71 2.37
C LYS A 140 -16.73 -7.57 2.94
N LYS A 141 -16.25 -6.86 3.96
CA LYS A 141 -16.97 -5.69 4.49
C LYS A 141 -17.05 -4.54 3.49
N ARG A 142 -16.01 -4.35 2.65
CA ARG A 142 -16.09 -3.37 1.55
C ARG A 142 -17.16 -3.75 0.54
N TYR A 143 -17.28 -5.03 0.19
CA TYR A 143 -18.35 -5.55 -0.65
C TYR A 143 -19.73 -5.33 0.00
N ASP A 144 -19.91 -5.72 1.27
CA ASP A 144 -21.19 -5.58 1.97
C ASP A 144 -21.64 -4.11 2.02
N LYS A 145 -20.69 -3.19 2.29
CA LYS A 145 -20.96 -1.76 2.25
C LYS A 145 -21.39 -1.27 0.87
N LEU A 146 -20.72 -1.72 -0.20
CA LEU A 146 -21.15 -1.40 -1.57
C LEU A 146 -22.58 -1.86 -1.83
N ILE A 147 -22.97 -3.07 -1.39
CA ILE A 147 -24.32 -3.60 -1.55
C ILE A 147 -25.36 -2.75 -0.78
N GLU A 148 -25.01 -2.26 0.41
CA GLU A 148 -25.86 -1.32 1.15
C GLU A 148 -26.02 0.00 0.40
N THR A 149 -24.92 0.59 -0.08
CA THR A 149 -24.94 1.83 -0.89
C THR A 149 -25.77 1.65 -2.16
N TYR A 150 -25.62 0.51 -2.85
CA TYR A 150 -26.41 0.18 -4.03
C TYR A 150 -27.91 0.13 -3.74
N LYS A 151 -28.31 -0.52 -2.63
CA LYS A 151 -29.73 -0.59 -2.21
C LYS A 151 -30.31 0.78 -1.85
N LEU A 152 -29.52 1.64 -1.22
CA LEU A 152 -29.93 3.00 -0.84
C LEU A 152 -30.00 3.95 -2.03
N ASN A 153 -29.13 3.77 -3.02
CA ASN A 153 -29.02 4.61 -4.23
C ASN A 153 -29.06 6.13 -3.95
N PRO A 154 -28.20 6.64 -3.04
CA PRO A 154 -28.36 7.98 -2.45
C PRO A 154 -28.28 9.13 -3.47
N VAL A 155 -27.60 8.93 -4.58
CA VAL A 155 -27.41 9.94 -5.63
C VAL A 155 -27.95 9.51 -7.00
N ASN A 156 -28.77 8.45 -7.07
CA ASN A 156 -29.44 7.95 -8.29
C ASN A 156 -28.49 7.57 -9.45
N ARG A 157 -27.31 6.99 -9.14
CA ARG A 157 -26.30 6.61 -10.14
C ARG A 157 -26.29 5.11 -10.49
N ASN A 158 -27.14 4.26 -9.90
CA ASN A 158 -27.15 2.81 -10.10
C ASN A 158 -27.26 2.41 -11.57
N ASN A 159 -28.14 3.06 -12.35
CA ASN A 159 -28.35 2.73 -13.74
C ASN A 159 -27.09 2.96 -14.61
N ARG A 160 -26.28 3.96 -14.27
CA ARG A 160 -25.02 4.26 -14.98
C ARG A 160 -23.95 3.23 -14.69
N ALA A 161 -23.97 2.63 -13.51
CA ALA A 161 -22.96 1.68 -13.01
C ALA A 161 -23.45 0.21 -13.03
N PHE A 162 -24.61 -0.08 -13.64
CA PHE A 162 -25.25 -1.39 -13.55
C PHE A 162 -24.34 -2.57 -13.95
N LYS A 163 -23.54 -2.41 -15.02
CA LYS A 163 -22.62 -3.46 -15.46
C LYS A 163 -21.55 -3.77 -14.41
N GLN A 164 -20.94 -2.72 -13.82
CA GLN A 164 -19.90 -2.86 -12.82
C GLN A 164 -20.45 -3.45 -11.53
N ILE A 165 -21.65 -3.03 -11.12
CA ILE A 165 -22.35 -3.59 -9.96
C ILE A 165 -22.61 -5.10 -10.17
N SER A 166 -23.15 -5.48 -11.33
CA SER A 166 -23.44 -6.89 -11.65
C SER A 166 -22.19 -7.76 -11.67
N GLU A 167 -21.10 -7.23 -12.21
CA GLU A 167 -19.80 -7.92 -12.25
C GLU A 167 -19.24 -8.12 -10.84
N ILE A 168 -19.26 -7.09 -10.00
CA ILE A 168 -18.78 -7.22 -8.60
C ILE A 168 -19.66 -8.20 -7.82
N ILE A 169 -20.99 -8.16 -7.99
CA ILE A 169 -21.90 -9.12 -7.33
C ILE A 169 -21.55 -10.57 -7.71
N SER A 170 -21.22 -10.83 -8.97
CA SER A 170 -20.84 -12.18 -9.39
C SER A 170 -19.54 -12.70 -8.78
N ARG A 171 -18.74 -11.81 -8.14
CA ARG A 171 -17.45 -12.10 -7.50
C ARG A 171 -17.51 -12.09 -5.96
N GLU A 172 -18.70 -12.15 -5.36
CA GLU A 172 -18.88 -12.07 -3.90
C GLU A 172 -18.00 -13.07 -3.14
N GLU A 173 -17.93 -14.32 -3.58
CA GLU A 173 -17.14 -15.39 -2.94
C GLU A 173 -15.65 -15.06 -2.89
N GLU A 174 -15.13 -14.39 -3.91
CA GLU A 174 -13.73 -13.97 -3.98
C GLU A 174 -13.37 -12.96 -2.89
N CYS A 175 -14.33 -12.12 -2.50
CA CYS A 175 -14.11 -11.08 -1.48
C CYS A 175 -13.81 -11.67 -0.09
N SER A 176 -14.19 -12.91 0.19
CA SER A 176 -13.99 -13.55 1.49
C SER A 176 -12.70 -14.37 1.60
N VAL A 177 -12.00 -14.65 0.49
CA VAL A 177 -10.91 -15.64 0.47
C VAL A 177 -9.78 -15.27 1.44
N LEU A 178 -9.23 -14.06 1.36
CA LEU A 178 -8.11 -13.66 2.23
C LEU A 178 -8.56 -13.41 3.67
N VAL A 179 -9.78 -12.91 3.86
CA VAL A 179 -10.37 -12.70 5.19
C VAL A 179 -10.53 -14.05 5.90
N ASN A 180 -11.11 -15.04 5.24
CA ASN A 180 -11.27 -16.40 5.80
C ASN A 180 -9.93 -17.06 6.14
N LEU A 181 -8.89 -16.87 5.32
CA LEU A 181 -7.55 -17.40 5.63
C LEU A 181 -6.96 -16.79 6.92
N LEU A 182 -7.24 -15.51 7.20
CA LEU A 182 -6.82 -14.83 8.43
C LEU A 182 -7.65 -15.30 9.63
N GLU A 183 -8.98 -15.38 9.50
CA GLU A 183 -9.89 -15.79 10.57
C GLU A 183 -9.71 -17.26 10.97
N ASP A 184 -9.47 -18.13 9.98
CA ASP A 184 -9.14 -19.56 10.18
C ASP A 184 -7.71 -19.78 10.70
N ASN A 185 -6.90 -18.73 10.90
CA ASN A 185 -5.49 -18.80 11.28
C ASN A 185 -4.60 -19.60 10.31
N LYS A 186 -5.00 -19.76 9.04
CA LYS A 186 -4.19 -20.42 7.99
C LYS A 186 -3.01 -19.55 7.58
N ILE A 187 -3.20 -18.25 7.61
CA ILE A 187 -2.14 -17.25 7.45
C ILE A 187 -2.11 -16.34 8.69
N PRO A 188 -0.92 -15.94 9.17
CA PRO A 188 -0.83 -15.10 10.35
C PRO A 188 -1.10 -13.62 10.03
N TYR A 189 -1.71 -12.92 10.97
CA TYR A 189 -1.66 -11.47 10.99
C TYR A 189 -0.21 -10.98 11.15
N ARG A 190 0.13 -9.90 10.47
CA ARG A 190 1.43 -9.23 10.50
C ARG A 190 1.27 -7.73 10.50
N VAL A 191 2.37 -7.01 10.69
CA VAL A 191 2.43 -5.60 10.30
C VAL A 191 2.32 -5.54 8.79
N THR A 192 1.41 -4.71 8.29
CA THR A 192 1.23 -4.45 6.86
C THR A 192 1.36 -2.96 6.59
N HIS A 193 1.96 -2.64 5.46
CA HIS A 193 2.09 -1.26 5.00
C HIS A 193 0.76 -0.72 4.47
N ASN A 194 0.01 -1.57 3.75
CA ASN A 194 -1.30 -1.33 3.15
C ASN A 194 -1.37 -0.25 2.05
N ASP A 195 -0.22 0.23 1.57
CA ASP A 195 -0.11 1.12 0.40
C ASP A 195 1.27 0.92 -0.26
N THR A 196 1.50 -0.27 -0.83
CA THR A 196 2.82 -0.72 -1.31
C THR A 196 3.13 -0.26 -2.73
N LYS A 197 2.86 0.99 -3.02
CA LYS A 197 3.14 1.61 -4.31
C LYS A 197 4.63 1.87 -4.53
N VAL A 198 5.04 1.90 -5.80
CA VAL A 198 6.43 2.17 -6.20
C VAL A 198 6.96 3.49 -5.61
N ASN A 199 6.12 4.52 -5.52
CA ASN A 199 6.50 5.83 -4.98
C ASN A 199 6.70 5.86 -3.46
N ASN A 200 6.32 4.79 -2.75
CA ASN A 200 6.53 4.65 -1.32
C ASN A 200 7.85 3.95 -0.98
N VAL A 201 8.75 3.83 -1.95
CA VAL A 201 10.14 3.39 -1.76
C VAL A 201 11.08 4.52 -2.14
N LEU A 202 11.92 4.95 -1.20
CA LEU A 202 13.09 5.79 -1.49
C LEU A 202 14.24 4.91 -1.95
N MET A 203 14.78 5.24 -3.10
CA MET A 203 15.93 4.56 -3.69
C MET A 203 17.13 5.50 -3.71
N ASP A 204 18.32 4.98 -3.53
CA ASP A 204 19.57 5.74 -3.74
C ASP A 204 19.58 6.33 -5.14
N SER A 205 19.89 7.61 -5.26
CA SER A 205 19.82 8.35 -6.53
C SER A 205 20.83 7.87 -7.58
N VAL A 206 21.91 7.16 -7.15
CA VAL A 206 22.97 6.65 -8.02
C VAL A 206 22.82 5.15 -8.25
N THR A 207 22.82 4.35 -7.17
CA THR A 207 22.83 2.89 -7.25
C THR A 207 21.45 2.28 -7.49
N LYS A 208 20.37 3.03 -7.28
CA LYS A 208 18.97 2.58 -7.35
C LYS A 208 18.60 1.49 -6.33
N GLU A 209 19.49 1.15 -5.42
CA GLU A 209 19.16 0.25 -4.31
C GLU A 209 18.14 0.89 -3.36
N PRO A 210 17.26 0.11 -2.74
CA PRO A 210 16.29 0.63 -1.79
C PRO A 210 16.99 1.17 -0.54
N VAL A 211 16.54 2.32 -0.06
CA VAL A 211 17.04 3.00 1.14
C VAL A 211 16.02 2.94 2.26
N ALA A 212 14.78 3.30 2.00
CA ALA A 212 13.71 3.32 3.01
C ALA A 212 12.33 3.13 2.39
N VAL A 213 11.45 2.43 3.09
CA VAL A 213 10.01 2.43 2.86
C VAL A 213 9.40 3.61 3.58
N ILE A 214 8.56 4.38 2.90
CA ILE A 214 7.97 5.63 3.38
C ILE A 214 6.44 5.60 3.30
N ASP A 215 5.78 6.65 3.81
CA ASP A 215 4.32 6.80 3.86
C ASP A 215 3.64 5.72 4.71
N LEU A 216 4.05 5.69 5.99
CA LEU A 216 3.60 4.68 6.96
C LEU A 216 2.20 4.98 7.57
N ASP A 217 1.41 5.84 6.95
CA ASP A 217 0.11 6.29 7.49
C ASP A 217 -0.93 5.17 7.55
N THR A 218 -0.79 4.19 6.69
CA THR A 218 -1.69 3.03 6.61
C THR A 218 -1.14 1.79 7.32
N VAL A 219 -0.02 1.92 8.05
CA VAL A 219 0.58 0.78 8.75
C VAL A 219 -0.34 0.31 9.88
N MET A 220 -0.83 -0.91 9.73
CA MET A 220 -1.75 -1.58 10.66
C MET A 220 -1.50 -3.08 10.69
N LYS A 221 -2.28 -3.77 11.50
CA LYS A 221 -2.37 -5.22 11.52
C LYS A 221 -3.14 -5.72 10.28
N GLY A 222 -2.56 -6.65 9.53
CA GLY A 222 -3.18 -7.21 8.33
C GLY A 222 -2.50 -8.46 7.81
N SER A 223 -2.64 -8.74 6.51
CA SER A 223 -1.96 -9.84 5.83
C SER A 223 -0.87 -9.33 4.90
N GLY A 224 0.33 -9.89 4.98
CA GLY A 224 1.39 -9.61 4.00
C GLY A 224 1.02 -9.97 2.55
N LEU A 225 -0.07 -10.71 2.34
CA LEU A 225 -0.61 -10.96 0.99
C LEU A 225 -1.24 -9.70 0.40
N TYR A 226 -1.86 -8.83 1.22
CA TYR A 226 -2.35 -7.53 0.74
C TYR A 226 -1.20 -6.65 0.27
N ASP A 227 -0.11 -6.58 1.04
CA ASP A 227 1.09 -5.80 0.67
C ASP A 227 1.72 -6.34 -0.63
N TYR A 228 1.87 -7.66 -0.76
CA TYR A 228 2.38 -8.25 -1.99
C TYR A 228 1.45 -7.95 -3.19
N GLY A 229 0.16 -8.16 -3.00
CA GLY A 229 -0.85 -7.96 -4.06
C GLY A 229 -0.91 -6.51 -4.54
N ASP A 230 -0.95 -5.53 -3.62
CA ASP A 230 -0.99 -4.11 -3.96
C ASP A 230 0.32 -3.65 -4.63
N GLY A 231 1.45 -4.16 -4.16
CA GLY A 231 2.75 -3.86 -4.76
C GLY A 231 2.85 -4.34 -6.20
N VAL A 232 2.42 -5.57 -6.50
CA VAL A 232 2.35 -6.07 -7.88
C VAL A 232 1.36 -5.26 -8.71
N ARG A 233 0.15 -5.02 -8.21
CA ARG A 233 -0.87 -4.20 -8.88
C ARG A 233 -0.31 -2.84 -9.28
N SER A 234 0.42 -2.18 -8.37
CA SER A 234 1.02 -0.87 -8.61
C SER A 234 2.19 -0.91 -9.59
N ALA A 235 3.07 -1.92 -9.47
CA ALA A 235 4.31 -1.99 -10.24
C ALA A 235 4.14 -2.64 -11.61
N ALA A 236 3.22 -3.61 -11.74
CA ALA A 236 3.03 -4.40 -12.95
C ALA A 236 1.80 -4.01 -13.78
N SER A 237 0.88 -3.18 -13.28
CA SER A 237 -0.17 -2.64 -14.13
C SER A 237 0.44 -1.78 -15.25
N ASN A 238 0.06 -2.04 -16.51
CA ASN A 238 0.56 -1.26 -17.64
C ASN A 238 0.03 0.17 -17.65
N ALA A 239 -1.17 0.39 -17.12
CA ALA A 239 -1.84 1.68 -17.09
C ALA A 239 -1.90 2.30 -15.68
N LEU A 240 -2.18 3.59 -15.61
CA LEU A 240 -2.56 4.26 -14.35
C LEU A 240 -4.00 3.92 -13.99
N GLU A 241 -4.37 4.13 -12.72
CA GLU A 241 -5.71 3.82 -12.19
C GLU A 241 -6.85 4.60 -12.85
N ASP A 242 -6.56 5.73 -13.48
CA ASP A 242 -7.51 6.62 -14.16
C ASP A 242 -7.40 6.57 -15.71
N GLU A 243 -6.71 5.57 -16.27
CA GLU A 243 -6.71 5.30 -17.69
C GLU A 243 -8.10 4.87 -18.16
N THR A 244 -8.66 5.58 -19.14
CA THR A 244 -9.99 5.34 -19.66
C THR A 244 -10.01 4.43 -20.90
N ASN A 245 -8.88 4.32 -21.62
CA ASN A 245 -8.75 3.33 -22.68
C ASN A 245 -8.40 1.96 -22.08
N LEU A 246 -9.41 1.11 -21.95
CA LEU A 246 -9.29 -0.20 -21.31
C LEU A 246 -8.39 -1.18 -22.07
N ASP A 247 -8.08 -0.94 -23.35
CA ASP A 247 -7.12 -1.77 -24.08
C ASP A 247 -5.68 -1.61 -23.56
N ASN A 248 -5.39 -0.50 -22.88
CA ASN A 248 -4.13 -0.26 -22.23
C ASN A 248 -4.03 -0.91 -20.84
N VAL A 249 -5.15 -1.43 -20.30
CA VAL A 249 -5.23 -1.92 -18.91
C VAL A 249 -5.02 -3.42 -18.87
N TYR A 250 -3.83 -3.84 -18.46
CA TYR A 250 -3.43 -5.24 -18.29
C TYR A 250 -2.22 -5.35 -17.33
N ILE A 251 -1.98 -6.55 -16.83
CA ILE A 251 -0.75 -6.88 -16.08
C ILE A 251 0.37 -7.17 -17.07
N ASN A 252 1.45 -6.43 -16.96
CA ASN A 252 2.71 -6.72 -17.62
C ASN A 252 3.40 -7.87 -16.89
N MET A 253 3.46 -9.06 -17.53
CA MET A 253 3.99 -10.27 -16.94
C MET A 253 5.49 -10.19 -16.65
N ASP A 254 6.27 -9.43 -17.44
CA ASP A 254 7.69 -9.25 -17.15
C ASP A 254 7.89 -8.43 -15.86
N MET A 255 7.10 -7.37 -15.66
CA MET A 255 7.15 -6.57 -14.43
C MET A 255 6.63 -7.36 -13.22
N PHE A 256 5.58 -8.18 -13.40
CA PHE A 256 5.11 -9.11 -12.38
C PHE A 256 6.23 -10.07 -11.93
N LYS A 257 6.92 -10.71 -12.90
CA LYS A 257 8.00 -11.65 -12.63
C LYS A 257 9.15 -10.97 -11.87
N VAL A 258 9.53 -9.80 -12.32
CA VAL A 258 10.62 -9.01 -11.73
C VAL A 258 10.28 -8.56 -10.30
N TYR A 259 9.07 -8.03 -10.06
CA TYR A 259 8.63 -7.66 -8.71
C TYR A 259 8.60 -8.87 -7.77
N THR A 260 8.03 -9.99 -8.25
CA THR A 260 7.93 -11.24 -7.49
C THR A 260 9.31 -11.76 -7.10
N ASP A 261 10.27 -11.74 -8.00
CA ASP A 261 11.66 -12.13 -7.71
C ASP A 261 12.28 -11.22 -6.64
N GLY A 262 12.08 -9.90 -6.72
CA GLY A 262 12.53 -8.96 -5.70
C GLY A 262 11.94 -9.26 -4.33
N TYR A 263 10.61 -9.44 -4.25
CA TYR A 263 9.93 -9.76 -3.00
C TYR A 263 10.36 -11.11 -2.41
N LEU A 264 10.43 -12.16 -3.24
CA LEU A 264 10.80 -13.50 -2.80
C LEU A 264 12.29 -13.62 -2.44
N SER A 265 13.17 -12.75 -2.96
CA SER A 265 14.57 -12.72 -2.55
C SER A 265 14.75 -12.47 -1.05
N GLU A 266 13.78 -11.80 -0.41
CA GLU A 266 13.75 -11.49 1.02
C GLU A 266 12.79 -12.42 1.79
N MET A 267 11.61 -12.70 1.23
CA MET A 267 10.51 -13.31 1.97
C MET A 267 10.39 -14.82 1.80
N ALA A 268 10.99 -15.45 0.78
CA ALA A 268 10.80 -16.88 0.52
C ALA A 268 10.99 -17.79 1.77
N PRO A 269 12.01 -17.59 2.64
CA PRO A 269 12.21 -18.44 3.82
C PRO A 269 11.12 -18.32 4.90
N TYR A 270 10.23 -17.33 4.78
CA TYR A 270 9.24 -16.97 5.82
C TYR A 270 7.78 -17.16 5.36
N LEU A 271 7.59 -17.69 4.14
CA LEU A 271 6.27 -17.99 3.62
C LEU A 271 5.88 -19.43 3.95
N ASN A 272 4.62 -19.64 4.35
CA ASN A 272 4.02 -20.96 4.43
C ASN A 272 3.33 -21.32 3.11
N GLU A 273 2.92 -22.56 2.96
CA GLU A 273 2.29 -23.08 1.75
C GLU A 273 1.03 -22.29 1.38
N GLU A 274 0.15 -22.00 2.36
CA GLU A 274 -1.08 -21.23 2.13
C GLU A 274 -0.81 -19.83 1.56
N LYS A 275 0.24 -19.17 2.03
CA LYS A 275 0.64 -17.87 1.46
C LYS A 275 1.09 -18.00 0.02
N ILE A 276 1.94 -19.01 -0.30
CA ILE A 276 2.46 -19.21 -1.65
C ILE A 276 1.32 -19.50 -2.63
N LEU A 277 0.36 -20.35 -2.22
CA LEU A 277 -0.80 -20.69 -3.03
C LEU A 277 -1.75 -19.51 -3.30
N ASN A 278 -1.73 -18.51 -2.41
CA ASN A 278 -2.62 -17.36 -2.50
C ASN A 278 -1.92 -16.06 -2.96
N MET A 279 -0.63 -16.07 -3.27
CA MET A 279 0.08 -14.87 -3.73
C MET A 279 -0.53 -14.29 -5.02
N ALA A 280 -0.73 -15.10 -6.07
CA ALA A 280 -1.35 -14.61 -7.31
C ALA A 280 -2.78 -14.14 -7.07
N ASN A 281 -3.55 -14.92 -6.29
CA ASN A 281 -4.94 -14.55 -5.97
C ASN A 281 -5.03 -13.24 -5.17
N SER A 282 -4.04 -12.94 -4.33
CA SER A 282 -4.02 -11.68 -3.57
C SER A 282 -3.93 -10.44 -4.45
N ILE A 283 -3.26 -10.53 -5.60
CA ILE A 283 -3.19 -9.44 -6.59
C ILE A 283 -4.60 -9.15 -7.14
N LYS A 284 -5.33 -10.20 -7.48
CA LYS A 284 -6.71 -10.10 -7.96
C LYS A 284 -7.62 -9.51 -6.89
N ILE A 285 -7.58 -10.03 -5.67
CA ILE A 285 -8.47 -9.62 -4.58
C ILE A 285 -8.25 -8.15 -4.20
N ILE A 286 -7.02 -7.69 -4.07
CA ILE A 286 -6.76 -6.27 -3.74
C ILE A 286 -7.17 -5.34 -4.89
N THR A 287 -7.05 -5.80 -6.14
CA THR A 287 -7.51 -5.06 -7.32
C THR A 287 -9.03 -4.97 -7.34
N LEU A 288 -9.73 -6.08 -7.04
CA LEU A 288 -11.19 -6.12 -6.90
C LEU A 288 -11.66 -5.21 -5.76
N GLU A 289 -10.98 -5.24 -4.61
CA GLU A 289 -11.29 -4.35 -3.49
C GLU A 289 -11.21 -2.88 -3.89
N LEU A 290 -10.19 -2.51 -4.66
CA LEU A 290 -10.07 -1.12 -5.12
C LEU A 290 -11.19 -0.75 -6.10
N ALA A 291 -11.60 -1.68 -6.99
CA ALA A 291 -12.77 -1.48 -7.85
C ALA A 291 -14.05 -1.27 -7.02
N ILE A 292 -14.25 -2.08 -5.98
CA ILE A 292 -15.37 -1.96 -5.03
C ILE A 292 -15.36 -0.58 -4.35
N ARG A 293 -14.21 -0.14 -3.85
CA ARG A 293 -14.06 1.16 -3.17
C ARG A 293 -14.34 2.35 -4.09
N PHE A 294 -13.87 2.31 -5.33
CA PHE A 294 -14.18 3.36 -6.31
C PHE A 294 -15.67 3.39 -6.66
N LEU A 295 -16.29 2.22 -6.79
CA LEU A 295 -17.70 2.14 -7.10
C LEU A 295 -18.58 2.59 -5.93
N ASP A 296 -18.25 2.18 -4.69
CA ASP A 296 -18.97 2.62 -3.49
C ASP A 296 -18.91 4.15 -3.34
N ASP A 297 -17.74 4.74 -3.55
CA ASP A 297 -17.59 6.21 -3.50
C ASP A 297 -18.37 6.91 -4.62
N TYR A 298 -18.34 6.37 -5.85
CA TYR A 298 -19.15 6.87 -6.96
C TYR A 298 -20.65 6.87 -6.65
N LEU A 299 -21.16 5.76 -6.10
CA LEU A 299 -22.56 5.61 -5.73
C LEU A 299 -22.92 6.43 -4.48
N SER A 300 -21.95 6.82 -3.68
CA SER A 300 -22.08 7.69 -2.50
C SER A 300 -21.96 9.18 -2.84
N GLY A 301 -21.63 9.56 -4.07
CA GLY A 301 -21.51 10.94 -4.53
C GLY A 301 -20.10 11.52 -4.50
N ASP A 302 -19.07 10.67 -4.63
CA ASP A 302 -17.66 11.05 -4.75
C ASP A 302 -17.12 11.83 -3.53
N THR A 303 -17.32 11.27 -2.33
CA THR A 303 -17.01 11.93 -1.07
C THR A 303 -15.63 11.60 -0.49
N TYR A 304 -15.04 10.46 -0.90
CA TYR A 304 -13.78 9.97 -0.38
C TYR A 304 -12.59 10.23 -1.29
N PHE A 305 -12.68 9.80 -2.56
CA PHE A 305 -11.59 9.99 -3.51
C PHE A 305 -11.73 11.33 -4.23
N LYS A 306 -10.60 12.03 -4.39
CA LYS A 306 -10.58 13.25 -5.20
C LYS A 306 -10.88 12.95 -6.66
N THR A 307 -11.92 13.59 -7.22
CA THR A 307 -12.33 13.46 -8.61
C THR A 307 -11.99 14.72 -9.42
N ASN A 308 -11.78 14.55 -10.72
CA ASN A 308 -11.53 15.63 -11.66
C ASN A 308 -12.75 15.88 -12.60
N TYR A 309 -13.69 14.93 -12.66
CA TYR A 309 -14.92 14.97 -13.45
C TYR A 309 -15.95 13.99 -12.88
N ASP A 310 -17.21 14.08 -13.27
CA ASP A 310 -18.36 13.40 -12.64
C ASP A 310 -18.29 11.88 -12.62
N ASP A 311 -17.73 11.22 -13.65
CA ASP A 311 -17.64 9.76 -13.76
C ASP A 311 -16.24 9.21 -13.43
N HIS A 312 -15.36 10.04 -12.85
CA HIS A 312 -13.97 9.67 -12.63
C HIS A 312 -13.81 8.37 -11.80
N ASN A 313 -14.56 8.23 -10.71
CA ASN A 313 -14.52 7.00 -9.90
C ASN A 313 -15.19 5.80 -10.60
N LEU A 314 -16.19 6.03 -11.46
CA LEU A 314 -16.75 4.97 -12.30
C LEU A 314 -15.73 4.47 -13.33
N ASP A 315 -14.96 5.38 -13.95
CA ASP A 315 -13.91 5.00 -14.90
C ASP A 315 -12.75 4.28 -14.22
N ARG A 316 -12.37 4.69 -13.00
CA ARG A 316 -11.41 3.95 -12.16
C ARG A 316 -11.92 2.55 -11.80
N CYS A 317 -13.21 2.41 -11.47
CA CYS A 317 -13.80 1.11 -11.22
C CYS A 317 -13.73 0.21 -12.47
N LYS A 318 -14.09 0.72 -13.66
CA LYS A 318 -13.96 -0.01 -14.93
C LYS A 318 -12.53 -0.45 -15.20
N ASN A 319 -11.56 0.45 -14.95
CA ASN A 319 -10.14 0.17 -15.09
C ASN A 319 -9.71 -1.00 -14.20
N GLN A 320 -10.05 -0.96 -12.90
CA GLN A 320 -9.68 -2.03 -11.97
C GLN A 320 -10.40 -3.34 -12.27
N LEU A 321 -11.67 -3.34 -12.69
CA LEU A 321 -12.37 -4.56 -13.14
C LEU A 321 -11.74 -5.14 -14.39
N LYS A 322 -11.32 -4.32 -15.35
CA LYS A 322 -10.57 -4.79 -16.52
C LYS A 322 -9.25 -5.45 -16.10
N LEU A 323 -8.56 -4.89 -15.12
CA LEU A 323 -7.32 -5.47 -14.59
C LEU A 323 -7.59 -6.79 -13.85
N VAL A 324 -8.68 -6.91 -13.08
CA VAL A 324 -9.12 -8.16 -12.45
C VAL A 324 -9.33 -9.26 -13.50
N ASN A 325 -10.04 -8.95 -14.59
CA ASN A 325 -10.30 -9.91 -15.67
C ASN A 325 -9.00 -10.35 -16.36
N ASP A 326 -8.07 -9.44 -16.61
CA ASP A 326 -6.77 -9.75 -17.19
C ASP A 326 -5.91 -10.64 -16.25
N ILE A 327 -6.00 -10.41 -14.92
CA ILE A 327 -5.35 -11.27 -13.92
C ILE A 327 -5.96 -12.67 -13.92
N ASP A 328 -7.29 -12.80 -14.02
CA ASP A 328 -7.96 -14.10 -14.09
C ASP A 328 -7.44 -14.94 -15.28
N GLU A 329 -7.30 -14.31 -16.45
CA GLU A 329 -6.76 -14.98 -17.65
C GLU A 329 -5.30 -15.47 -17.47
N LYS A 330 -4.51 -14.80 -16.62
CA LYS A 330 -3.08 -15.09 -16.38
C LYS A 330 -2.81 -15.83 -15.08
N LEU A 331 -3.83 -16.17 -14.29
CA LEU A 331 -3.69 -16.65 -12.92
C LEU A 331 -2.86 -17.94 -12.83
N GLU A 332 -3.02 -18.87 -13.77
CA GLU A 332 -2.25 -20.11 -13.81
C GLU A 332 -0.76 -19.89 -14.10
N GLU A 333 -0.44 -18.99 -15.07
CA GLU A 333 0.94 -18.62 -15.35
C GLU A 333 1.59 -17.92 -14.15
N MET A 334 0.85 -17.01 -13.49
CA MET A 334 1.33 -16.32 -12.30
C MET A 334 1.62 -17.28 -11.15
N ASN A 335 0.72 -18.23 -10.87
CA ASN A 335 0.91 -19.27 -9.85
C ASN A 335 2.11 -20.18 -10.16
N SER A 336 2.27 -20.56 -11.41
CA SER A 336 3.40 -21.37 -11.85
C SER A 336 4.73 -20.65 -11.62
N TYR A 337 4.80 -19.39 -12.02
CA TYR A 337 5.99 -18.57 -11.83
C TYR A 337 6.33 -18.32 -10.37
N ILE A 338 5.33 -18.02 -9.52
CA ILE A 338 5.54 -17.84 -8.08
C ILE A 338 6.20 -19.10 -7.47
N LYS A 339 5.70 -20.30 -7.81
CA LYS A 339 6.26 -21.57 -7.32
C LYS A 339 7.71 -21.77 -7.79
N GLU A 340 7.98 -21.48 -9.05
CA GLU A 340 9.34 -21.56 -9.63
C GLU A 340 10.30 -20.61 -8.90
N SER A 341 9.93 -19.35 -8.80
CA SER A 341 10.71 -18.30 -8.12
C SER A 341 10.92 -18.62 -6.64
N TYR A 342 9.88 -19.08 -5.93
CA TYR A 342 9.98 -19.52 -4.55
C TYR A 342 11.03 -20.63 -4.38
N ASN A 343 10.98 -21.68 -5.22
CA ASN A 343 11.93 -22.79 -5.16
C ASN A 343 13.38 -22.34 -5.42
N LYS A 344 13.58 -21.41 -6.33
CA LYS A 344 14.87 -20.77 -6.60
C LYS A 344 15.45 -20.12 -5.33
N TYR A 345 14.67 -19.30 -4.63
CA TYR A 345 15.15 -18.53 -3.48
C TYR A 345 15.28 -19.37 -2.21
N ILE A 346 14.43 -20.37 -2.00
CA ILE A 346 14.57 -21.35 -0.90
C ILE A 346 15.84 -22.19 -1.06
N GLY A 347 16.15 -22.62 -2.30
CA GLY A 347 17.39 -23.36 -2.59
C GLY A 347 18.65 -22.56 -2.22
N HIS A 348 18.69 -21.29 -2.58
CA HIS A 348 19.83 -20.40 -2.25
C HIS A 348 19.97 -20.17 -0.74
N SER A 349 18.87 -20.11 0.01
CA SER A 349 18.90 -19.90 1.47
C SER A 349 19.47 -21.09 2.22
N LYS A 350 19.28 -22.32 1.72
CA LYS A 350 19.87 -23.54 2.33
C LYS A 350 21.37 -23.63 2.10
N VAL A 351 21.87 -23.17 0.96
CA VAL A 351 23.31 -23.17 0.64
C VAL A 351 24.10 -22.13 1.47
N LYS A 352 23.50 -21.00 1.82
CA LYS A 352 24.15 -19.98 2.67
C LYS A 352 24.23 -20.35 4.15
N LYS A 353 23.48 -21.37 4.60
CA LYS A 353 23.48 -21.84 6.01
C LYS A 353 24.32 -23.11 6.22
N ALA A 354 24.84 -23.72 5.16
CA ALA A 354 25.77 -24.83 5.18
C ALA A 354 27.21 -24.34 4.96
#